data_ae7f0f772ebbe6354450faa5d90ff94e
#
_entry.id   ae7f0f772ebbe6354450faa5d90ff94e
#
_cell.length_a   1.000
_cell.length_b   1.000
_cell.length_c   1.000
_cell.angle_alpha   90.00
_cell.angle_beta   90.00
_cell.angle_gamma   90.00
#
_symmetry.space_group_name_H-M   'P 1'
#
loop_
_entity.id
_entity.type
_entity.pdbx_description
1 polymer ?
#
loop_
_entity_poly.entity_id
_entity_poly.type
_entity_poly.pdbx_seq_one_letter_code
_entity_poly.pdbx_strand_id
1 'polypeptide(L)' 'MNRGCVAVGEIKCDNCQRLIEPGQRYLILEEKEGEKSDFCVECSVAKGYAAYVKEKGEEVLTFFPVNIDSVSGS' A
#
# COMPACT_ATOMS: atom_id res chain seq x y z
N MET A 1 0.92 -3.74 10.28
CA MET A 1 1.76 -4.27 9.20
C MET A 1 1.08 -4.06 7.87
N ASN A 2 1.81 -3.61 6.87
CA ASN A 2 1.22 -3.42 5.56
C ASN A 2 1.94 -4.25 4.53
N ARG A 3 1.22 -4.56 3.46
CA ARG A 3 1.75 -5.41 2.41
C ARG A 3 1.13 -5.05 1.09
N GLY A 4 1.95 -5.05 0.03
CA GLY A 4 1.46 -4.80 -1.31
C GLY A 4 0.94 -6.07 -1.93
N CYS A 5 -0.21 -5.96 -2.57
CA CYS A 5 -0.87 -7.10 -3.18
C CYS A 5 -1.39 -6.74 -4.56
N VAL A 6 -1.80 -7.75 -5.30
CA VAL A 6 -2.45 -7.56 -6.58
C VAL A 6 -3.91 -7.97 -6.40
N ALA A 7 -4.81 -7.10 -6.82
CA ALA A 7 -6.23 -7.36 -6.67
C ALA A 7 -6.65 -8.52 -7.57
N VAL A 8 -7.37 -9.48 -7.03
CA VAL A 8 -7.92 -10.59 -7.81
C VAL A 8 -9.40 -10.41 -8.07
N GLY A 9 -10.01 -9.40 -7.47
CA GLY A 9 -11.40 -9.05 -7.67
C GLY A 9 -11.56 -7.57 -7.48
N GLU A 10 -12.79 -7.08 -7.55
CA GLU A 10 -13.03 -5.67 -7.34
C GLU A 10 -12.91 -5.33 -5.86
N ILE A 11 -12.07 -4.35 -5.57
CA ILE A 11 -11.81 -3.91 -4.21
C ILE A 11 -11.98 -2.40 -4.20
N LYS A 12 -12.44 -1.86 -3.09
CA LYS A 12 -12.61 -0.41 -2.97
C LYS A 12 -11.58 0.14 -1.99
N CYS A 13 -10.97 1.26 -2.36
CA CYS A 13 -10.04 1.93 -1.49
C CYS A 13 -10.79 2.51 -0.28
N ASP A 14 -10.32 2.22 0.92
CA ASP A 14 -10.99 2.68 2.12
C ASP A 14 -10.77 4.15 2.39
N ASN A 15 -9.86 4.77 1.69
CA ASN A 15 -9.55 6.18 1.90
C ASN A 15 -10.28 7.07 0.91
N CYS A 16 -10.14 6.83 -0.37
CA CYS A 16 -10.73 7.69 -1.40
C CYS A 16 -11.93 7.07 -2.09
N GLN A 17 -12.28 5.84 -1.73
CA GLN A 17 -13.43 5.13 -2.28
C GLN A 17 -13.29 4.81 -3.77
N ARG A 18 -12.08 4.88 -4.29
CA ARG A 18 -11.84 4.54 -5.69
C ARG A 18 -11.88 3.03 -5.86
N LEU A 19 -12.42 2.60 -6.98
CA LEU A 19 -12.45 1.19 -7.29
C LEU A 19 -11.06 0.71 -7.73
N ILE A 20 -10.61 -0.36 -7.12
CA ILE A 20 -9.36 -1.01 -7.50
C ILE A 20 -9.73 -2.22 -8.35
N GLU A 21 -9.33 -2.17 -9.61
CA GLU A 21 -9.74 -3.21 -10.56
C GLU A 21 -8.84 -4.44 -10.45
N PRO A 22 -9.35 -5.59 -10.86
CA PRO A 22 -8.52 -6.80 -10.86
C PRO A 22 -7.24 -6.58 -11.67
N GLY A 23 -6.14 -7.06 -11.13
CA GLY A 23 -4.84 -6.88 -11.74
C GLY A 23 -4.10 -5.66 -11.30
N GLN A 24 -4.78 -4.72 -10.65
CA GLN A 24 -4.10 -3.54 -10.12
C GLN A 24 -3.47 -3.84 -8.78
N ARG A 25 -2.41 -3.12 -8.50
CA ARG A 25 -1.74 -3.27 -7.20
C ARG A 25 -2.45 -2.42 -6.16
N TYR A 26 -2.42 -2.89 -4.94
CA TYR A 26 -3.00 -2.14 -3.83
C TYR A 26 -2.28 -2.51 -2.54
N LEU A 27 -2.52 -1.72 -1.51
CA LEU A 27 -1.90 -1.92 -0.22
C LEU A 27 -2.92 -2.40 0.79
N ILE A 28 -2.56 -3.42 1.55
CA ILE A 28 -3.36 -3.87 2.68
C ILE A 28 -2.66 -3.41 3.94
N LEU A 29 -3.33 -2.60 4.72
CA LEU A 29 -2.84 -2.17 6.02
C LEU A 29 -3.55 -2.95 7.10
N GLU A 30 -2.79 -3.71 7.85
CA GLU A 30 -3.35 -4.54 8.91
C GLU A 30 -2.91 -3.99 10.25
N GLU A 31 -3.88 -3.67 11.09
CA GLU A 31 -3.60 -3.09 12.38
C GLU A 31 -3.58 -4.15 13.47
N LYS A 32 -3.12 -3.74 14.66
CA LYS A 32 -2.94 -4.68 15.76
C LYS A 32 -4.23 -5.34 16.18
N GLU A 33 -5.33 -4.67 15.99
CA GLU A 33 -6.62 -5.18 16.42
C GLU A 33 -7.27 -6.06 15.38
N GLY A 34 -6.54 -6.37 14.33
CA GLY A 34 -7.06 -7.23 13.29
C GLY A 34 -7.84 -6.50 12.21
N GLU A 35 -7.94 -5.21 12.31
CA GLU A 35 -8.61 -4.42 11.29
C GLU A 35 -7.74 -4.30 10.05
N LYS A 36 -8.37 -4.40 8.90
CA LYS A 36 -7.66 -4.31 7.64
C LYS A 36 -8.25 -3.18 6.82
N SER A 37 -7.37 -2.44 6.17
CA SER A 37 -7.79 -1.37 5.27
C SER A 37 -7.09 -1.56 3.94
N ASP A 38 -7.82 -1.27 2.87
CA ASP A 38 -7.27 -1.38 1.52
C ASP A 38 -7.08 0.01 0.97
N PHE A 39 -5.89 0.29 0.45
CA PHE A 39 -5.57 1.59 -0.13
C PHE A 39 -5.12 1.39 -1.56
N CYS A 40 -5.61 2.24 -2.46
CA CYS A 40 -5.11 2.24 -3.82
C CYS A 40 -3.68 2.79 -3.84
N VAL A 41 -3.01 2.61 -4.99
CA VAL A 41 -1.62 3.04 -5.11
C VAL A 41 -1.47 4.53 -4.80
N GLU A 42 -2.38 5.34 -5.31
CA GLU A 42 -2.29 6.78 -5.11
C GLU A 42 -2.40 7.17 -3.64
N CYS A 43 -3.32 6.54 -2.92
CA CYS A 43 -3.45 6.82 -1.51
C CYS A 43 -2.26 6.29 -0.72
N SER A 44 -1.72 5.16 -1.14
CA SER A 44 -0.54 4.59 -0.49
C SER A 44 0.64 5.54 -0.62
N VAL A 45 0.83 6.12 -1.80
CA VAL A 45 1.92 7.06 -2.01
C VAL A 45 1.68 8.34 -1.22
N ALA A 46 0.44 8.83 -1.24
CA ALA A 46 0.11 10.07 -0.53
C ALA A 46 0.32 9.94 0.97
N LYS A 47 0.10 8.76 1.51
CA LYS A 47 0.26 8.54 2.94
C LYS A 47 1.67 8.13 3.33
N GLY A 48 2.55 7.97 2.35
CA GLY A 48 3.93 7.60 2.64
C GLY A 48 4.16 6.11 2.82
N TYR A 49 3.19 5.29 2.46
CA TYR A 49 3.34 3.84 2.56
C TYR A 49 4.00 3.23 1.33
N ALA A 50 4.10 4.00 0.26
CA ALA A 50 4.69 3.53 -0.98
C ALA A 50 5.34 4.70 -1.71
N ALA A 51 6.26 4.37 -2.60
CA ALA A 51 6.91 5.37 -3.42
C ALA A 51 7.41 4.74 -4.69
N TYR A 52 7.65 5.56 -5.70
CA TYR A 52 8.28 5.11 -6.92
C TYR A 52 9.78 5.27 -6.75
N VAL A 53 10.48 4.17 -6.80
CA VAL A 53 11.92 4.13 -6.61
C VAL A 53 12.58 3.86 -7.95
N LYS A 54 13.63 4.60 -8.26
CA LYS A 54 14.32 4.42 -9.51
C LYS A 54 15.35 3.29 -9.38
N GLU A 55 15.17 2.26 -10.18
CA GLU A 55 16.10 1.14 -10.21
C GLU A 55 16.48 0.86 -11.64
N LYS A 56 17.78 0.85 -11.91
CA LYS A 56 18.29 0.54 -13.25
C LYS A 56 17.64 1.38 -14.33
N GLY A 57 17.36 2.64 -14.01
CA GLY A 57 16.75 3.54 -14.98
C GLY A 57 15.26 3.47 -15.09
N GLU A 58 14.61 2.62 -14.33
CA GLU A 58 13.16 2.49 -14.35
C GLU A 58 12.56 2.83 -13.00
N GLU A 59 11.37 3.39 -13.03
CA GLU A 59 10.67 3.67 -11.80
C GLU A 59 9.84 2.47 -11.40
N VAL A 60 10.09 1.97 -10.20
CA VAL A 60 9.42 0.78 -9.67
C VAL A 60 8.62 1.19 -8.45
N LEU A 61 7.34 0.82 -8.42
CA LEU A 61 6.51 1.08 -7.27
C LEU A 61 6.93 0.15 -6.14
N THR A 62 7.24 0.76 -5.00
CA THR A 62 7.69 0.01 -3.82
C THR A 62 6.78 0.33 -2.65
N PHE A 63 6.26 -0.70 -2.01
CA PHE A 63 5.48 -0.54 -0.79
C PHE A 63 6.40 -0.74 0.39
N PHE A 64 6.40 0.23 1.30
CA PHE A 64 7.25 0.16 2.47
C PHE A 64 6.54 -0.58 3.59
N PRO A 65 7.20 -1.51 4.24
CA PRO A 65 6.61 -2.14 5.42
C PRO A 65 6.55 -1.10 6.53
N VAL A 66 5.35 -0.87 7.04
CA VAL A 66 5.19 0.02 8.18
C VAL A 66 5.18 -0.85 9.42
N ASN A 67 6.21 -0.67 10.22
CA ASN A 67 6.32 -1.39 11.47
C ASN A 67 6.42 -0.35 12.56
N ILE A 68 5.39 -0.28 13.38
CA ILE A 68 5.34 0.73 14.42
C ILE A 68 6.52 0.63 15.34
N ASP A 69 6.99 -0.57 15.56
CA ASP A 69 8.10 -0.78 16.47
C ASP A 69 9.44 -0.32 15.90
N SER A 70 9.52 -0.14 14.61
CA SER A 70 10.78 0.22 13.98
C SER A 70 10.94 1.73 13.86
N VAL A 71 9.95 2.48 14.24
CA VAL A 71 10.01 3.92 14.07
C VAL A 71 11.19 4.52 14.78
N SER A 72 11.47 4.02 15.95
CA SER A 72 12.58 4.53 16.74
C SER A 72 13.92 4.29 16.09
N GLY A 73 13.99 3.30 15.23
CA GLY A 73 15.23 2.96 14.57
C GLY A 73 15.58 3.85 13.41
N SER A 74 14.68 4.64 13.00
CA SER A 74 14.92 5.51 11.86
C SER A 74 15.40 6.87 12.28
#